data_fde793ea45e0baa817bf556a5b02abe9
#
_entry.id   fde793ea45e0baa817bf556a5b02abe9
#
_cell.length_a   1.000
_cell.length_b   1.000
_cell.length_c   1.000
_cell.angle_alpha   90.00
_cell.angle_beta   90.00
_cell.angle_gamma   90.00
#
_symmetry.space_group_name_H-M   'P 1'
#
loop_
_entity.id
_entity.type
_entity.pdbx_description
1 polymer ?
#
loop_
_entity_poly.entity_id
_entity_poly.type
_entity_poly.pdbx_seq_one_letter_code
_entity_poly.pdbx_strand_id
1 'polypeptide(L)'
;MEEDHTFEQAVRRHDAQVAALGLPLWVGSEPTFTDRLAQTPAWLHAALGDDKEPRARALTVTLSRLLPGALLLRSTGRRYPGEAQPRWNLGLLRRRDGEPLWDGPPDPLLSAEPGSAGPPDIAAFASALAEAFASEQWASECAETATEDGEEDAAGIPTWTVAATVDADTEPLQFVLRTYEDPAEPDAAPPTCAAIELPEIARVDTLLAVLPCIAHAARACGLPALVIAGASPPVDATLELTTVTPDPAVIEINSAPSRTCAEFLWRSQQVYAAAAAHGLSPYRLYFNGQVADSGGAGQITFGGPTPEASPFVTHLQLLPRLVRFFNRHPALSYLFAHDFVGGSGQS
;
A
#
# COMPACT_ATOMS: atom_id res chain seq x y z
N MET A 1 9.52 31.68 -13.78
CA MET A 1 10.72 31.51 -12.92
C MET A 1 10.66 32.34 -11.63
N GLU A 2 10.22 33.62 -11.67
CA GLU A 2 10.14 34.46 -10.46
C GLU A 2 8.99 34.08 -9.53
N GLU A 3 7.87 33.60 -10.07
CA GLU A 3 6.73 33.07 -9.30
C GLU A 3 7.05 31.73 -8.60
N ASP A 4 7.85 30.85 -9.21
CA ASP A 4 8.27 29.58 -8.60
C ASP A 4 9.15 29.82 -7.37
N HIS A 5 10.06 30.80 -7.43
CA HIS A 5 10.89 31.15 -6.27
C HIS A 5 10.08 31.70 -5.09
N THR A 6 9.01 32.43 -5.34
CA THR A 6 8.12 32.96 -4.29
C THR A 6 7.30 31.86 -3.63
N PHE A 7 6.83 30.88 -4.38
CA PHE A 7 6.08 29.75 -3.84
C PHE A 7 6.97 28.84 -2.98
N GLU A 8 8.13 28.42 -3.50
CA GLU A 8 9.09 27.62 -2.72
C GLU A 8 9.52 28.32 -1.43
N GLN A 9 9.76 29.64 -1.48
CA GLN A 9 10.10 30.41 -0.29
C GLN A 9 8.93 30.46 0.71
N ALA A 10 7.68 30.51 0.24
CA ALA A 10 6.51 30.46 1.09
C ALA A 10 6.37 29.09 1.77
N VAL A 11 6.61 28.00 1.03
CA VAL A 11 6.61 26.62 1.57
C VAL A 11 7.69 26.45 2.65
N ARG A 12 8.93 26.84 2.37
CA ARG A 12 10.03 26.76 3.36
C ARG A 12 9.75 27.57 4.62
N ARG A 13 9.20 28.78 4.46
CA ARG A 13 8.81 29.63 5.58
C ARG A 13 7.69 29.03 6.41
N HIS A 14 6.69 28.44 5.76
CA HIS A 14 5.61 27.70 6.41
C HIS A 14 6.16 26.53 7.23
N ASP A 15 7.01 25.68 6.63
CA ASP A 15 7.59 24.53 7.31
C ASP A 15 8.45 24.95 8.53
N ALA A 16 9.23 26.02 8.39
CA ALA A 16 9.96 26.60 9.50
C ALA A 16 9.07 27.11 10.64
N GLN A 17 7.91 27.72 10.29
CA GLN A 17 6.94 28.20 11.28
C GLN A 17 6.26 27.03 12.00
N VAL A 18 5.85 25.98 11.29
CA VAL A 18 5.25 24.77 11.90
C VAL A 18 6.26 24.10 12.83
N ALA A 19 7.52 23.94 12.40
CA ALA A 19 8.59 23.38 13.23
C ALA A 19 8.82 24.19 14.49
N ALA A 20 8.82 25.52 14.41
CA ALA A 20 8.99 26.41 15.54
C ALA A 20 7.85 26.33 16.58
N LEU A 21 6.67 25.88 16.18
CA LEU A 21 5.55 25.63 17.08
C LEU A 21 5.68 24.31 17.86
N GLY A 22 6.62 23.44 17.47
CA GLY A 22 6.82 22.13 18.09
C GLY A 22 5.61 21.17 17.90
N LEU A 23 4.78 21.42 16.90
CA LEU A 23 3.63 20.57 16.60
C LEU A 23 4.03 19.46 15.63
N PRO A 24 3.90 18.18 16.02
CA PRO A 24 4.16 17.04 15.11
C PRO A 24 2.97 16.84 14.16
N LEU A 25 2.74 17.79 13.26
CA LEU A 25 1.66 17.72 12.28
C LEU A 25 2.16 17.02 11.01
N TRP A 26 1.64 15.83 10.77
CA TRP A 26 1.89 15.07 9.55
C TRP A 26 0.67 15.10 8.65
N VAL A 27 0.90 15.13 7.34
CA VAL A 27 -0.15 15.28 6.33
C VAL A 27 -0.08 14.14 5.34
N GLY A 28 -1.14 13.36 5.25
CA GLY A 28 -1.36 12.34 4.24
C GLY A 28 -2.32 12.82 3.14
N SER A 29 -2.40 12.07 2.07
CA SER A 29 -3.38 12.28 1.01
C SER A 29 -3.88 10.97 0.45
N GLU A 30 -5.11 10.99 -0.03
CA GLU A 30 -5.80 9.89 -0.70
C GLU A 30 -6.29 10.39 -2.08
N PRO A 31 -5.36 10.73 -3.01
CA PRO A 31 -5.77 11.12 -4.36
C PRO A 31 -6.39 9.93 -5.09
N THR A 32 -7.44 10.21 -5.85
CA THR A 32 -8.17 9.24 -6.66
C THR A 32 -7.99 9.51 -8.13
N PHE A 33 -7.85 8.44 -8.91
CA PHE A 33 -7.60 8.51 -10.34
C PHE A 33 -8.54 7.61 -11.11
N THR A 34 -9.02 8.07 -12.25
CA THR A 34 -9.96 7.35 -13.12
C THR A 34 -9.44 7.32 -14.56
N ASP A 35 -9.96 6.41 -15.37
CA ASP A 35 -9.88 6.55 -16.82
C ASP A 35 -10.96 7.54 -17.26
N ARG A 36 -10.54 8.74 -17.61
CA ARG A 36 -11.45 9.86 -17.95
C ARG A 36 -12.37 9.61 -19.16
N LEU A 37 -12.06 8.62 -20.00
CA LEU A 37 -12.77 8.32 -21.23
C LEU A 37 -13.53 6.98 -21.18
N ALA A 38 -13.20 6.09 -20.24
CA ALA A 38 -13.84 4.78 -20.15
C ALA A 38 -15.27 4.87 -19.68
N GLN A 39 -16.10 3.96 -20.22
CA GLN A 39 -17.54 3.87 -19.93
C GLN A 39 -17.90 2.49 -19.34
N THR A 40 -16.88 1.74 -18.88
CA THR A 40 -17.12 0.44 -18.24
C THR A 40 -17.52 0.63 -16.76
N PRO A 41 -18.24 -0.31 -16.17
CA PRO A 41 -18.66 -0.22 -14.77
C PRO A 41 -17.51 0.05 -13.79
N ALA A 42 -16.32 -0.53 -14.05
CA ALA A 42 -15.12 -0.31 -13.22
C ALA A 42 -14.72 1.17 -13.08
N TRP A 43 -14.98 1.97 -14.12
CA TRP A 43 -14.63 3.39 -14.17
C TRP A 43 -15.82 4.33 -13.99
N LEU A 44 -17.01 3.78 -13.75
CA LEU A 44 -18.22 4.57 -13.49
C LEU A 44 -18.74 4.42 -12.06
N HIS A 45 -18.76 3.18 -11.53
CA HIS A 45 -19.41 2.90 -10.25
C HIS A 45 -18.94 1.61 -9.55
N ALA A 46 -18.15 0.74 -10.19
CA ALA A 46 -17.66 -0.49 -9.56
C ALA A 46 -16.22 -0.32 -9.04
N ALA A 47 -15.88 -1.03 -7.97
CA ALA A 47 -14.53 -1.04 -7.44
C ALA A 47 -13.59 -1.91 -8.28
N LEU A 48 -14.05 -3.08 -8.69
CA LEU A 48 -13.26 -4.07 -9.45
C LEU A 48 -13.61 -4.05 -10.94
N GLY A 49 -12.67 -4.47 -11.77
CA GLY A 49 -12.83 -4.58 -13.21
C GLY A 49 -11.55 -5.08 -13.87
N ASP A 50 -11.70 -5.68 -15.07
CA ASP A 50 -10.66 -6.46 -15.74
C ASP A 50 -9.38 -5.67 -16.04
N ASP A 51 -9.49 -4.37 -16.35
CA ASP A 51 -8.35 -3.52 -16.69
C ASP A 51 -7.84 -2.66 -15.51
N LYS A 52 -8.58 -2.61 -14.39
CA LYS A 52 -8.24 -1.73 -13.27
C LYS A 52 -7.01 -2.24 -12.51
N GLU A 53 -6.95 -3.53 -12.20
CA GLU A 53 -5.82 -4.12 -11.51
C GLU A 53 -4.52 -4.08 -12.35
N PRO A 54 -4.50 -4.44 -13.64
CA PRO A 54 -3.32 -4.28 -14.48
C PRO A 54 -2.77 -2.85 -14.51
N ARG A 55 -3.62 -1.84 -14.56
CA ARG A 55 -3.20 -0.44 -14.49
C ARG A 55 -2.65 -0.06 -13.12
N ALA A 56 -3.27 -0.53 -12.05
CA ALA A 56 -2.78 -0.32 -10.69
C ALA A 56 -1.41 -0.98 -10.47
N ARG A 57 -1.19 -2.18 -11.00
CA ARG A 57 0.09 -2.87 -10.98
C ARG A 57 1.17 -2.06 -11.72
N ALA A 58 0.90 -1.60 -12.94
CA ALA A 58 1.81 -0.75 -13.70
C ALA A 58 2.14 0.57 -12.96
N LEU A 59 1.14 1.19 -12.35
CA LEU A 59 1.31 2.36 -11.50
C LEU A 59 2.18 2.06 -10.28
N THR A 60 1.96 0.92 -9.61
CA THR A 60 2.75 0.48 -8.45
C THR A 60 4.22 0.29 -8.81
N VAL A 61 4.52 -0.30 -9.98
CA VAL A 61 5.91 -0.39 -10.49
C VAL A 61 6.54 0.99 -10.68
N THR A 62 5.79 1.96 -11.16
CA THR A 62 6.29 3.33 -11.31
C THR A 62 6.53 3.99 -9.96
N LEU A 63 5.61 3.83 -9.01
CA LEU A 63 5.74 4.35 -7.65
C LEU A 63 6.90 3.70 -6.88
N SER A 64 7.14 2.40 -7.06
CA SER A 64 8.25 1.71 -6.40
C SER A 64 9.62 2.28 -6.77
N ARG A 65 9.79 2.78 -7.99
CA ARG A 65 11.02 3.46 -8.44
C ARG A 65 11.26 4.79 -7.72
N LEU A 66 10.19 5.43 -7.24
CA LEU A 66 10.26 6.65 -6.44
C LEU A 66 10.50 6.35 -4.95
N LEU A 67 10.34 5.10 -4.54
CA LEU A 67 10.45 4.61 -3.18
C LEU A 67 11.51 3.49 -3.10
N PRO A 68 12.78 3.78 -3.38
CA PRO A 68 13.84 2.76 -3.42
C PRO A 68 13.94 2.02 -2.08
N GLY A 69 14.19 0.72 -2.14
CA GLY A 69 14.27 -0.16 -0.97
C GLY A 69 12.91 -0.48 -0.32
N ALA A 70 11.80 -0.12 -0.97
CA ALA A 70 10.48 -0.52 -0.50
C ALA A 70 10.21 -2.01 -0.77
N LEU A 71 9.52 -2.63 0.18
CA LEU A 71 8.92 -3.95 0.05
C LEU A 71 7.53 -3.82 -0.57
N LEU A 72 7.22 -4.59 -1.60
CA LEU A 72 5.85 -4.74 -2.08
C LEU A 72 5.14 -5.82 -1.27
N LEU A 73 4.04 -5.44 -0.62
CA LEU A 73 3.13 -6.32 0.09
C LEU A 73 1.79 -6.35 -0.65
N ARG A 74 1.32 -7.55 -0.97
CA ARG A 74 0.00 -7.77 -1.58
C ARG A 74 -0.98 -8.19 -0.48
N SER A 75 -1.85 -7.27 -0.07
CA SER A 75 -2.84 -7.59 0.96
C SER A 75 -4.25 -7.65 0.38
N THR A 76 -5.10 -8.37 1.08
CA THR A 76 -6.52 -8.46 0.76
C THR A 76 -7.26 -7.36 1.51
N GLY A 77 -7.94 -6.50 0.78
CA GLY A 77 -8.78 -5.45 1.33
C GLY A 77 -10.14 -5.98 1.79
N ARG A 78 -11.04 -5.08 2.15
CA ARG A 78 -12.41 -5.43 2.54
C ARG A 78 -13.20 -5.95 1.34
N ARG A 79 -14.14 -6.84 1.63
CA ARG A 79 -15.21 -7.21 0.72
C ARG A 79 -16.46 -6.44 1.14
N TYR A 80 -17.03 -5.67 0.24
CA TYR A 80 -18.24 -4.93 0.51
C TYR A 80 -19.50 -5.72 0.05
N PRO A 81 -20.68 -5.43 0.61
CA PRO A 81 -21.92 -6.05 0.17
C PRO A 81 -22.15 -5.87 -1.33
N GLY A 82 -22.35 -6.97 -2.04
CA GLY A 82 -22.55 -6.98 -3.50
C GLY A 82 -21.29 -7.18 -4.33
N GLU A 83 -20.11 -7.16 -3.74
CA GLU A 83 -18.87 -7.52 -4.43
C GLU A 83 -18.66 -9.04 -4.42
N ALA A 84 -18.22 -9.59 -5.57
CA ALA A 84 -18.00 -11.03 -5.72
C ALA A 84 -16.78 -11.51 -4.91
N GLN A 85 -15.76 -10.67 -4.80
CA GLN A 85 -14.50 -10.99 -4.13
C GLN A 85 -13.99 -9.78 -3.32
N PRO A 86 -13.07 -9.98 -2.36
CA PRO A 86 -12.41 -8.88 -1.67
C PRO A 86 -11.63 -7.99 -2.65
N ARG A 87 -11.45 -6.73 -2.29
CA ARG A 87 -10.61 -5.80 -3.04
C ARG A 87 -9.14 -6.17 -2.86
N TRP A 88 -8.35 -6.03 -3.91
CA TRP A 88 -6.90 -6.15 -3.83
C TRP A 88 -6.28 -4.86 -3.24
N ASN A 89 -5.09 -4.99 -2.67
CA ASN A 89 -4.32 -3.87 -2.14
C ASN A 89 -2.83 -4.11 -2.39
N LEU A 90 -2.17 -3.15 -3.04
CA LEU A 90 -0.74 -3.17 -3.34
C LEU A 90 -0.05 -2.14 -2.45
N GLY A 91 0.67 -2.59 -1.44
CA GLY A 91 1.33 -1.76 -0.45
C GLY A 91 2.85 -1.66 -0.68
N LEU A 92 3.38 -0.46 -0.79
CA LEU A 92 4.81 -0.17 -0.79
C LEU A 92 5.22 0.27 0.61
N LEU A 93 5.82 -0.66 1.35
CA LEU A 93 6.31 -0.45 2.71
C LEU A 93 7.81 -0.13 2.67
N ARG A 94 8.24 0.93 3.34
CA ARG A 94 9.67 1.26 3.42
C ARG A 94 10.04 1.93 4.75
N ARG A 95 11.33 2.01 5.00
CA ARG A 95 11.89 2.77 6.11
C ARG A 95 11.95 4.26 5.76
N ARG A 96 11.62 5.10 6.75
CA ARG A 96 11.67 6.57 6.59
C ARG A 96 13.08 7.15 6.63
N ASP A 97 14.06 6.40 7.12
CA ASP A 97 15.48 6.78 7.10
C ASP A 97 16.14 6.57 5.72
N GLY A 98 15.44 5.93 4.80
CA GLY A 98 15.93 5.66 3.44
C GLY A 98 16.75 4.38 3.31
N GLU A 99 17.02 3.68 4.41
CA GLU A 99 17.68 2.38 4.36
C GLU A 99 16.73 1.34 3.75
N PRO A 100 17.27 0.37 2.98
CA PRO A 100 16.44 -0.70 2.43
C PRO A 100 15.72 -1.48 3.54
N LEU A 101 14.42 -1.70 3.36
CA LEU A 101 13.64 -2.54 4.25
C LEU A 101 13.75 -4.02 3.87
N TRP A 102 13.96 -4.29 2.59
CA TRP A 102 13.96 -5.63 2.02
C TRP A 102 15.22 -5.88 1.20
N ASP A 103 15.88 -6.99 1.48
CA ASP A 103 17.08 -7.46 0.77
C ASP A 103 16.92 -8.89 0.22
N GLY A 104 15.71 -9.46 0.31
CA GLY A 104 15.35 -10.75 -0.27
C GLY A 104 15.05 -10.69 -1.77
N PRO A 105 14.60 -11.81 -2.36
CA PRO A 105 14.16 -11.86 -3.74
C PRO A 105 13.06 -10.81 -4.02
N PRO A 106 13.09 -10.13 -5.18
CA PRO A 106 12.06 -9.14 -5.52
C PRO A 106 10.70 -9.80 -5.76
N ASP A 107 9.62 -9.03 -5.57
CA ASP A 107 8.32 -9.41 -6.11
C ASP A 107 8.39 -9.49 -7.64
N PRO A 108 7.82 -10.52 -8.27
CA PRO A 108 7.87 -10.67 -9.75
C PRO A 108 7.32 -9.46 -10.50
N LEU A 109 6.39 -8.71 -9.91
CA LEU A 109 5.89 -7.45 -10.49
C LEU A 109 6.98 -6.38 -10.60
N LEU A 110 7.96 -6.38 -9.71
CA LEU A 110 9.05 -5.39 -9.67
C LEU A 110 10.32 -5.87 -10.38
N SER A 111 10.36 -7.14 -10.79
CA SER A 111 11.50 -7.74 -11.47
C SER A 111 11.49 -7.39 -12.96
N ALA A 112 12.66 -7.02 -13.50
CA ALA A 112 12.81 -6.76 -14.94
C ALA A 112 12.86 -8.05 -15.77
N GLU A 113 13.18 -9.18 -15.17
CA GLU A 113 13.24 -10.49 -15.82
C GLU A 113 12.44 -11.49 -14.98
N PRO A 114 11.32 -12.01 -15.48
CA PRO A 114 10.67 -13.14 -14.85
C PRO A 114 11.66 -14.32 -14.88
N GLY A 115 12.10 -14.75 -13.71
CA GLY A 115 13.02 -15.87 -13.59
C GLY A 115 12.43 -17.12 -14.24
N SER A 116 13.16 -17.73 -15.19
CA SER A 116 12.80 -19.01 -15.80
C SER A 116 13.15 -20.22 -14.91
N ALA A 117 13.09 -20.04 -13.59
CA ALA A 117 13.27 -21.13 -12.65
C ALA A 117 12.05 -22.07 -12.70
N GLY A 118 12.28 -23.36 -12.53
CA GLY A 118 11.21 -24.33 -12.36
C GLY A 118 10.34 -24.02 -11.12
N PRO A 119 9.30 -24.82 -10.85
CA PRO A 119 8.43 -24.61 -9.70
C PRO A 119 9.25 -24.55 -8.41
N PRO A 120 8.95 -23.61 -7.50
CA PRO A 120 9.69 -23.45 -6.24
C PRO A 120 9.47 -24.66 -5.32
N ASP A 121 10.50 -25.07 -4.59
CA ASP A 121 10.38 -26.07 -3.52
C ASP A 121 9.87 -25.38 -2.24
N ILE A 122 8.55 -25.40 -2.06
CA ILE A 122 7.89 -24.76 -0.90
C ILE A 122 8.23 -25.48 0.41
N ALA A 123 8.42 -26.79 0.39
CA ALA A 123 8.81 -27.56 1.58
C ALA A 123 10.21 -27.15 2.06
N ALA A 124 11.16 -27.03 1.13
CA ALA A 124 12.50 -26.55 1.46
C ALA A 124 12.46 -25.10 2.00
N PHE A 125 11.64 -24.24 1.41
CA PHE A 125 11.50 -22.86 1.87
C PHE A 125 10.87 -22.79 3.28
N ALA A 126 9.83 -23.58 3.57
CA ALA A 126 9.22 -23.66 4.89
C ALA A 126 10.23 -24.14 5.96
N SER A 127 11.00 -25.18 5.64
CA SER A 127 12.05 -25.70 6.54
C SER A 127 13.13 -24.64 6.80
N ALA A 128 13.63 -23.97 5.75
CA ALA A 128 14.63 -22.93 5.88
C ALA A 128 14.12 -21.72 6.69
N LEU A 129 12.83 -21.37 6.57
CA LEU A 129 12.22 -20.31 7.35
C LEU A 129 12.12 -20.70 8.84
N ALA A 130 11.70 -21.93 9.15
CA ALA A 130 11.68 -22.42 10.53
C ALA A 130 13.08 -22.41 11.15
N GLU A 131 14.12 -22.81 10.40
CA GLU A 131 15.52 -22.75 10.85
C GLU A 131 15.99 -21.30 11.08
N ALA A 132 15.58 -20.37 10.20
CA ALA A 132 15.90 -18.95 10.36
C ALA A 132 15.28 -18.39 11.65
N PHE A 133 14.02 -18.69 11.95
CA PHE A 133 13.38 -18.30 13.21
C PHE A 133 14.05 -18.94 14.43
N ALA A 134 14.41 -20.22 14.34
CA ALA A 134 15.14 -20.91 15.43
C ALA A 134 16.50 -20.26 15.69
N SER A 135 17.18 -19.72 14.67
CA SER A 135 18.44 -18.99 14.81
C SER A 135 18.29 -17.68 15.59
N GLU A 136 17.12 -17.04 15.55
CA GLU A 136 16.73 -15.89 16.37
C GLU A 136 16.24 -16.30 17.78
N GLN A 137 16.37 -17.59 18.14
CA GLN A 137 15.92 -18.16 19.41
C GLN A 137 14.39 -18.18 19.58
N TRP A 138 13.63 -18.13 18.49
CA TRP A 138 12.18 -18.29 18.50
C TRP A 138 11.82 -19.77 18.41
N ALA A 139 10.82 -20.19 19.17
CA ALA A 139 10.26 -21.53 18.99
C ALA A 139 9.54 -21.55 17.63
N SER A 140 9.92 -22.51 16.79
CA SER A 140 9.34 -22.60 15.44
C SER A 140 9.00 -24.04 15.09
N GLU A 141 7.88 -24.22 14.39
CA GLU A 141 7.40 -25.50 13.86
C GLU A 141 6.97 -25.29 12.41
N CYS A 142 7.20 -26.30 11.57
CA CYS A 142 6.75 -26.28 10.20
C CYS A 142 5.97 -27.57 9.90
N ALA A 143 4.84 -27.42 9.20
CA ALA A 143 3.99 -28.55 8.83
C ALA A 143 3.38 -28.31 7.45
N GLU A 144 3.20 -29.40 6.69
CA GLU A 144 2.35 -29.38 5.51
C GLU A 144 0.90 -29.27 5.98
N THR A 145 0.19 -28.29 5.44
CA THR A 145 -1.23 -28.10 5.76
C THR A 145 -2.01 -29.11 4.93
N ALA A 146 -2.55 -30.13 5.59
CA ALA A 146 -3.52 -31.02 4.97
C ALA A 146 -4.74 -30.19 4.56
N THR A 147 -5.17 -30.29 3.33
CA THR A 147 -6.48 -29.79 2.88
C THR A 147 -7.55 -30.57 3.62
N GLU A 148 -8.06 -30.02 4.74
CA GLU A 148 -9.26 -30.55 5.38
C GLU A 148 -10.46 -30.24 4.46
N ASP A 149 -11.09 -31.32 4.01
CA ASP A 149 -12.42 -31.41 3.41
C ASP A 149 -12.81 -30.41 2.29
N GLY A 150 -12.52 -30.76 1.05
CA GLY A 150 -13.45 -30.53 -0.06
C GLY A 150 -13.47 -29.17 -0.73
N GLU A 151 -12.74 -28.19 -0.34
CA GLU A 151 -12.34 -27.06 -1.17
C GLU A 151 -10.93 -27.34 -1.72
N GLU A 152 -10.88 -28.17 -2.76
CA GLU A 152 -9.71 -28.24 -3.64
C GLU A 152 -9.51 -26.80 -4.19
N ASP A 153 -8.47 -26.11 -3.71
CA ASP A 153 -7.82 -25.13 -4.57
C ASP A 153 -7.57 -25.84 -5.88
N ALA A 154 -8.06 -25.29 -6.99
CA ALA A 154 -8.28 -25.96 -8.27
C ALA A 154 -7.06 -26.66 -8.90
N ALA A 155 -5.93 -26.80 -8.18
CA ALA A 155 -4.67 -27.38 -8.64
C ALA A 155 -4.00 -28.37 -7.69
N GLY A 156 -4.51 -28.65 -6.47
CA GLY A 156 -3.86 -29.58 -5.52
C GLY A 156 -2.44 -29.18 -5.10
N ILE A 157 -2.16 -27.87 -5.02
CA ILE A 157 -0.83 -27.34 -4.71
C ILE A 157 -0.60 -27.44 -3.19
N PRO A 158 0.49 -28.09 -2.73
CA PRO A 158 0.76 -28.24 -1.30
C PRO A 158 1.00 -26.87 -0.65
N THR A 159 0.31 -26.62 0.46
CA THR A 159 0.46 -25.45 1.31
C THR A 159 1.22 -25.85 2.58
N TRP A 160 2.14 -24.99 3.01
CA TRP A 160 2.91 -25.19 4.23
C TRP A 160 2.64 -24.08 5.23
N THR A 161 2.59 -24.42 6.50
CA THR A 161 2.49 -23.46 7.59
C THR A 161 3.76 -23.50 8.42
N VAL A 162 4.31 -22.30 8.70
CA VAL A 162 5.40 -22.14 9.65
C VAL A 162 4.88 -21.30 10.81
N ALA A 163 4.87 -21.89 12.00
CA ALA A 163 4.53 -21.19 13.23
C ALA A 163 5.81 -20.69 13.90
N ALA A 164 5.81 -19.45 14.40
CA ALA A 164 6.93 -18.89 15.14
C ALA A 164 6.45 -18.13 16.37
N THR A 165 6.98 -18.47 17.54
CA THR A 165 6.68 -17.78 18.81
C THR A 165 7.84 -16.86 19.14
N VAL A 166 7.58 -15.55 19.09
CA VAL A 166 8.58 -14.50 19.36
C VAL A 166 8.85 -14.37 20.86
N ASP A 167 7.79 -14.36 21.66
CA ASP A 167 7.83 -14.29 23.12
C ASP A 167 6.99 -15.42 23.71
N ALA A 168 7.42 -15.99 24.82
CA ALA A 168 6.76 -17.14 25.44
C ALA A 168 5.29 -16.89 25.86
N ASP A 169 4.93 -15.63 26.05
CA ASP A 169 3.58 -15.20 26.46
C ASP A 169 2.69 -14.77 25.29
N THR A 170 3.17 -14.90 24.04
CA THR A 170 2.42 -14.53 22.83
C THR A 170 1.97 -15.75 22.03
N GLU A 171 0.84 -15.59 21.34
CA GLU A 171 0.42 -16.61 20.38
C GLU A 171 1.41 -16.72 19.23
N PRO A 172 1.64 -17.94 18.68
CA PRO A 172 2.50 -18.12 17.53
C PRO A 172 2.02 -17.35 16.30
N LEU A 173 2.94 -16.69 15.63
CA LEU A 173 2.71 -16.10 14.32
C LEU A 173 2.62 -17.24 13.28
N GLN A 174 1.55 -17.30 12.50
CA GLN A 174 1.29 -18.35 11.52
C GLN A 174 1.58 -17.83 10.11
N PHE A 175 2.68 -18.27 9.50
CA PHE A 175 3.04 -17.92 8.12
C PHE A 175 2.59 -19.03 7.18
N VAL A 176 1.87 -18.67 6.11
CA VAL A 176 1.41 -19.63 5.10
C VAL A 176 2.27 -19.51 3.85
N LEU A 177 2.86 -20.62 3.41
CA LEU A 177 3.73 -20.68 2.24
C LEU A 177 3.08 -21.54 1.15
N ARG A 178 3.07 -21.04 -0.06
CA ARG A 178 2.49 -21.74 -1.21
C ARG A 178 3.14 -21.33 -2.51
N THR A 179 2.87 -22.06 -3.56
CA THR A 179 3.16 -21.60 -4.91
C THR A 179 2.18 -20.49 -5.30
N TYR A 180 2.69 -19.43 -5.88
CA TYR A 180 1.88 -18.32 -6.39
C TYR A 180 1.79 -18.38 -7.89
N GLU A 181 0.58 -18.37 -8.42
CA GLU A 181 0.26 -18.20 -9.81
C GLU A 181 -0.38 -16.83 -10.01
N ASP A 182 0.16 -16.02 -10.92
CA ASP A 182 -0.39 -14.69 -11.14
C ASP A 182 -1.67 -14.77 -11.97
N PRO A 183 -2.84 -14.39 -11.44
CA PRO A 183 -4.10 -14.50 -12.16
C PRO A 183 -4.26 -13.48 -13.30
N ALA A 184 -3.32 -12.52 -13.44
CA ALA A 184 -3.47 -11.41 -14.37
C ALA A 184 -3.09 -11.73 -15.83
N GLU A 185 -2.50 -12.90 -16.10
CA GLU A 185 -2.12 -13.33 -17.45
C GLU A 185 -2.67 -14.73 -17.77
N PRO A 186 -3.98 -14.87 -18.05
CA PRO A 186 -4.60 -16.18 -18.25
C PRO A 186 -4.10 -16.95 -19.48
N ASP A 187 -3.49 -16.28 -20.45
CA ASP A 187 -2.99 -16.88 -21.69
C ASP A 187 -1.46 -17.13 -21.73
N ALA A 188 -0.70 -16.56 -20.79
CA ALA A 188 0.71 -16.89 -20.59
C ALA A 188 0.80 -17.96 -19.51
N ALA A 189 1.72 -18.95 -19.66
CA ALA A 189 2.05 -19.82 -18.55
C ALA A 189 2.53 -18.92 -17.40
N PRO A 190 1.76 -18.77 -16.29
CA PRO A 190 2.07 -17.79 -15.27
C PRO A 190 3.46 -18.09 -14.71
N PRO A 191 4.29 -17.07 -14.46
CA PRO A 191 5.54 -17.29 -13.75
C PRO A 191 5.21 -17.84 -12.38
N THR A 192 5.51 -19.12 -12.18
CA THR A 192 5.31 -19.79 -10.90
C THR A 192 6.40 -19.33 -9.94
N CYS A 193 6.05 -18.67 -8.85
CA CYS A 193 6.99 -18.29 -7.82
C CYS A 193 6.47 -18.69 -6.43
N ALA A 194 7.31 -18.60 -5.42
CA ALA A 194 6.89 -18.80 -4.04
C ALA A 194 6.10 -17.58 -3.55
N ALA A 195 5.12 -17.82 -2.70
CA ALA A 195 4.44 -16.79 -1.91
C ALA A 195 4.49 -17.14 -0.43
N ILE A 196 4.56 -16.10 0.38
CA ILE A 196 4.40 -16.16 1.83
C ILE A 196 3.32 -15.19 2.27
N GLU A 197 2.38 -15.66 3.06
CA GLU A 197 1.35 -14.84 3.68
C GLU A 197 1.74 -14.51 5.11
N LEU A 198 1.87 -13.23 5.40
CA LEU A 198 2.17 -12.72 6.73
C LEU A 198 0.91 -12.74 7.59
N PRO A 199 1.01 -13.22 8.84
CA PRO A 199 -0.05 -13.05 9.83
C PRO A 199 -0.22 -11.58 10.22
N GLU A 200 -1.23 -11.30 11.04
CA GLU A 200 -1.32 -10.01 11.70
C GLU A 200 -0.16 -9.84 12.68
N ILE A 201 0.70 -8.86 12.44
CA ILE A 201 1.84 -8.51 13.28
C ILE A 201 1.54 -7.16 13.94
N ALA A 202 1.39 -7.14 15.26
CA ALA A 202 0.97 -5.95 15.98
C ALA A 202 2.07 -4.89 16.14
N ARG A 203 3.35 -5.28 16.06
CA ARG A 203 4.50 -4.43 16.41
C ARG A 203 5.49 -4.28 15.26
N VAL A 204 5.98 -3.07 15.06
CA VAL A 204 6.99 -2.76 14.03
C VAL A 204 8.30 -3.48 14.29
N ASP A 205 8.77 -3.55 15.53
CA ASP A 205 10.01 -4.26 15.88
C ASP A 205 9.93 -5.76 15.57
N THR A 206 8.78 -6.40 15.81
CA THR A 206 8.54 -7.79 15.42
C THR A 206 8.58 -7.95 13.90
N LEU A 207 7.94 -7.06 13.14
CA LEU A 207 8.00 -7.10 11.69
C LEU A 207 9.43 -6.94 11.17
N LEU A 208 10.20 -6.00 11.74
CA LEU A 208 11.60 -5.77 11.37
C LEU A 208 12.51 -6.94 11.71
N ALA A 209 12.16 -7.79 12.68
CA ALA A 209 12.85 -9.03 12.98
C ALA A 209 12.42 -10.19 12.07
N VAL A 210 11.16 -10.26 11.66
CA VAL A 210 10.60 -11.29 10.76
C VAL A 210 11.15 -11.18 9.34
N LEU A 211 11.19 -9.97 8.78
CA LEU A 211 11.56 -9.77 7.37
C LEU A 211 12.97 -10.30 7.01
N PRO A 212 14.03 -10.10 7.81
CA PRO A 212 15.34 -10.68 7.55
C PRO A 212 15.35 -12.22 7.55
N CYS A 213 14.55 -12.85 8.41
CA CYS A 213 14.42 -14.33 8.44
C CYS A 213 13.81 -14.84 7.13
N ILE A 214 12.74 -14.20 6.66
CA ILE A 214 12.11 -14.54 5.37
C ILE A 214 13.10 -14.34 4.23
N ALA A 215 13.79 -13.19 4.19
CA ALA A 215 14.77 -12.88 3.14
C ALA A 215 15.93 -13.88 3.14
N HIS A 216 16.42 -14.26 4.31
CA HIS A 216 17.49 -15.26 4.46
C HIS A 216 17.04 -16.63 3.94
N ALA A 217 15.88 -17.12 4.39
CA ALA A 217 15.35 -18.42 3.98
C ALA A 217 15.11 -18.47 2.45
N ALA A 218 14.51 -17.41 1.88
CA ALA A 218 14.27 -17.33 0.45
C ALA A 218 15.56 -17.35 -0.39
N ARG A 219 16.61 -16.65 0.06
CA ARG A 219 17.94 -16.68 -0.58
C ARG A 219 18.61 -18.05 -0.43
N ALA A 220 18.53 -18.68 0.74
CA ALA A 220 19.10 -20.00 0.99
C ALA A 220 18.49 -21.07 0.05
N CYS A 221 17.21 -20.95 -0.27
CA CYS A 221 16.52 -21.80 -1.25
C CYS A 221 16.74 -21.36 -2.70
N GLY A 222 17.49 -20.29 -2.95
CA GLY A 222 17.75 -19.80 -4.32
C GLY A 222 16.49 -19.31 -5.06
N LEU A 223 15.48 -18.82 -4.34
CA LEU A 223 14.25 -18.31 -4.94
C LEU A 223 14.56 -17.07 -5.78
N PRO A 224 14.20 -17.04 -7.07
CA PRO A 224 14.48 -15.89 -7.95
C PRO A 224 13.52 -14.71 -7.67
N ALA A 225 12.33 -15.01 -7.17
CA ALA A 225 11.29 -14.05 -6.84
C ALA A 225 10.44 -14.58 -5.66
N LEU A 226 9.85 -13.66 -4.91
CA LEU A 226 8.97 -13.99 -3.79
C LEU A 226 7.83 -12.98 -3.71
N VAL A 227 6.61 -13.49 -3.69
CA VAL A 227 5.42 -12.68 -3.37
C VAL A 227 5.24 -12.66 -1.85
N ILE A 228 5.21 -11.48 -1.27
CA ILE A 228 4.83 -11.29 0.13
C ILE A 228 3.39 -10.77 0.15
N ALA A 229 2.52 -11.53 0.80
CA ALA A 229 1.10 -11.24 0.91
C ALA A 229 0.64 -11.27 2.37
N GLY A 230 -0.64 -11.10 2.63
CA GLY A 230 -1.26 -11.29 3.94
C GLY A 230 -1.75 -10.02 4.63
N ALA A 231 -1.65 -9.96 5.94
CA ALA A 231 -2.18 -8.85 6.73
C ALA A 231 -1.43 -7.54 6.47
N SER A 232 -2.13 -6.41 6.63
CA SER A 232 -1.50 -5.08 6.58
C SER A 232 -0.44 -4.97 7.68
N PRO A 233 0.76 -4.46 7.33
CA PRO A 233 1.84 -4.36 8.30
C PRO A 233 1.58 -3.23 9.30
N PRO A 234 2.14 -3.32 10.51
CA PRO A 234 2.14 -2.19 11.42
C PRO A 234 3.04 -1.07 10.88
N VAL A 235 2.65 0.17 11.13
CA VAL A 235 3.45 1.37 10.79
C VAL A 235 3.57 2.29 12.00
N ASP A 236 4.70 2.98 12.08
CA ASP A 236 4.99 3.95 13.12
C ASP A 236 5.77 5.16 12.55
N ALA A 237 6.51 5.84 13.42
CA ALA A 237 7.36 6.96 13.00
C ALA A 237 8.57 6.53 12.14
N THR A 238 8.93 5.25 12.09
CA THR A 238 10.10 4.71 11.38
C THR A 238 9.76 4.08 10.04
N LEU A 239 8.55 3.54 9.90
CA LEU A 239 8.04 2.92 8.68
C LEU A 239 6.96 3.78 8.02
N GLU A 240 6.87 3.70 6.72
CA GLU A 240 5.81 4.31 5.94
C GLU A 240 5.22 3.32 4.94
N LEU A 241 3.92 3.37 4.78
CA LEU A 241 3.17 2.54 3.84
C LEU A 241 2.42 3.44 2.88
N THR A 242 2.62 3.24 1.59
CA THR A 242 1.80 3.83 0.53
C THR A 242 1.05 2.70 -0.16
N THR A 243 -0.27 2.80 -0.27
CA THR A 243 -1.08 1.74 -0.90
C THR A 243 -1.77 2.21 -2.16
N VAL A 244 -1.95 1.29 -3.10
CA VAL A 244 -2.74 1.45 -4.31
C VAL A 244 -3.90 0.47 -4.20
N THR A 245 -5.12 0.99 -4.17
CA THR A 245 -6.34 0.21 -3.92
C THR A 245 -7.43 0.53 -4.94
N PRO A 246 -8.32 -0.41 -5.27
CA PRO A 246 -9.49 -0.11 -6.06
C PRO A 246 -10.59 0.48 -5.18
N ASP A 247 -11.26 1.52 -5.68
CA ASP A 247 -12.47 2.05 -5.08
C ASP A 247 -13.53 2.27 -6.19
N PRO A 248 -14.81 2.42 -5.87
CA PRO A 248 -15.83 2.67 -6.91
C PRO A 248 -15.42 3.79 -7.84
N ALA A 249 -15.39 3.48 -9.15
CA ALA A 249 -15.03 4.38 -10.24
C ALA A 249 -13.57 4.85 -10.31
N VAL A 250 -12.70 4.51 -9.34
CA VAL A 250 -11.32 5.02 -9.26
C VAL A 250 -10.31 3.95 -8.83
N ILE A 251 -9.04 4.27 -9.01
CA ILE A 251 -7.91 3.74 -8.25
C ILE A 251 -7.53 4.82 -7.24
N GLU A 252 -7.44 4.46 -5.98
CA GLU A 252 -7.04 5.32 -4.88
C GLU A 252 -5.60 5.05 -4.47
N ILE A 253 -4.85 6.10 -4.16
CA ILE A 253 -3.50 5.99 -3.63
C ILE A 253 -3.49 6.59 -2.21
N ASN A 254 -3.41 5.74 -1.20
CA ASN A 254 -3.24 6.18 0.18
C ASN A 254 -1.75 6.49 0.40
N SER A 255 -1.39 7.76 0.24
CA SER A 255 0.01 8.20 0.38
C SER A 255 0.41 8.23 1.85
N ALA A 256 1.61 7.69 2.14
CA ALA A 256 2.18 7.80 3.47
C ALA A 256 2.24 9.26 3.94
N PRO A 257 1.95 9.55 5.22
CA PRO A 257 1.96 10.92 5.72
C PRO A 257 3.33 11.57 5.62
N SER A 258 3.36 12.80 5.13
CA SER A 258 4.53 13.66 4.99
C SER A 258 4.73 14.51 6.24
N ARG A 259 5.99 14.75 6.60
CA ARG A 259 6.38 15.52 7.79
C ARG A 259 6.36 17.02 7.57
N THR A 260 6.46 17.43 6.31
CA THR A 260 6.55 18.84 5.90
C THR A 260 5.66 19.12 4.69
N CYS A 261 5.31 20.38 4.48
CA CYS A 261 4.59 20.82 3.29
C CYS A 261 5.41 20.59 2.02
N ALA A 262 6.72 20.79 2.08
CA ALA A 262 7.62 20.53 0.95
C ALA A 262 7.60 19.05 0.54
N GLU A 263 7.67 18.13 1.50
CA GLU A 263 7.57 16.68 1.25
C GLU A 263 6.21 16.30 0.68
N PHE A 264 5.13 16.84 1.25
CA PHE A 264 3.77 16.61 0.78
C PHE A 264 3.58 17.03 -0.68
N LEU A 265 4.03 18.22 -1.03
CA LEU A 265 3.95 18.74 -2.41
C LEU A 265 4.78 17.89 -3.38
N TRP A 266 6.00 17.51 -3.00
CA TRP A 266 6.82 16.65 -3.81
C TRP A 266 6.15 15.30 -4.06
N ARG A 267 5.67 14.62 -3.01
CA ARG A 267 4.94 13.34 -3.14
C ARG A 267 3.73 13.46 -4.03
N SER A 268 2.91 14.49 -3.81
CA SER A 268 1.73 14.73 -4.63
C SER A 268 2.10 14.86 -6.10
N GLN A 269 3.11 15.68 -6.44
CA GLN A 269 3.57 15.84 -7.81
C GLN A 269 4.02 14.51 -8.43
N GLN A 270 4.77 13.68 -7.68
CA GLN A 270 5.21 12.37 -8.17
C GLN A 270 4.03 11.42 -8.40
N VAL A 271 3.09 11.35 -7.49
CA VAL A 271 1.90 10.49 -7.59
C VAL A 271 1.05 10.89 -8.81
N TYR A 272 0.78 12.18 -9.00
CA TYR A 272 0.02 12.66 -10.15
C TYR A 272 0.77 12.42 -11.48
N ALA A 273 2.08 12.60 -11.52
CA ALA A 273 2.89 12.32 -12.70
C ALA A 273 2.90 10.81 -13.03
N ALA A 274 3.02 9.95 -12.02
CA ALA A 274 2.97 8.52 -12.18
C ALA A 274 1.60 8.06 -12.72
N ALA A 275 0.51 8.54 -12.16
CA ALA A 275 -0.84 8.23 -12.62
C ALA A 275 -1.05 8.67 -14.10
N ALA A 276 -0.63 9.87 -14.44
CA ALA A 276 -0.72 10.40 -15.80
C ALA A 276 0.07 9.55 -16.82
N ALA A 277 1.24 9.01 -16.43
CA ALA A 277 2.04 8.15 -17.28
C ALA A 277 1.33 6.82 -17.63
N HIS A 278 0.34 6.41 -16.83
CA HIS A 278 -0.49 5.23 -17.06
C HIS A 278 -1.90 5.56 -17.59
N GLY A 279 -2.10 6.77 -18.11
CA GLY A 279 -3.38 7.21 -18.70
C GLY A 279 -4.48 7.45 -17.66
N LEU A 280 -4.12 7.56 -16.39
CA LEU A 280 -5.04 7.85 -15.30
C LEU A 280 -5.10 9.35 -15.03
N SER A 281 -6.29 9.86 -14.73
CA SER A 281 -6.56 11.28 -14.51
C SER A 281 -7.31 11.51 -13.19
N PRO A 282 -7.05 12.63 -12.47
CA PRO A 282 -7.79 12.97 -11.26
C PRO A 282 -9.18 13.54 -11.54
N TYR A 283 -9.64 13.47 -12.78
CA TYR A 283 -10.93 13.95 -13.24
C TYR A 283 -11.45 13.08 -14.38
N ARG A 284 -12.74 13.11 -14.62
CA ARG A 284 -13.38 12.53 -15.80
C ARG A 284 -13.96 13.60 -16.70
N LEU A 285 -14.37 13.19 -17.88
CA LEU A 285 -15.07 14.06 -18.82
C LEU A 285 -16.52 13.60 -18.97
N TYR A 286 -17.45 14.55 -18.88
CA TYR A 286 -18.81 14.32 -19.37
C TYR A 286 -18.82 14.18 -20.90
N PHE A 287 -19.88 13.61 -21.44
CA PHE A 287 -20.03 13.40 -22.87
C PHE A 287 -19.95 14.70 -23.71
N ASN A 288 -20.21 15.84 -23.11
CA ASN A 288 -20.09 17.17 -23.73
C ASN A 288 -18.66 17.77 -23.59
N GLY A 289 -17.72 16.99 -23.03
CA GLY A 289 -16.34 17.44 -22.80
C GLY A 289 -16.12 18.30 -21.54
N GLN A 290 -17.17 18.53 -20.75
CA GLN A 290 -17.05 19.25 -19.49
C GLN A 290 -16.31 18.37 -18.47
N VAL A 291 -15.41 18.98 -17.70
CA VAL A 291 -14.66 18.30 -16.63
C VAL A 291 -15.58 18.06 -15.43
N ALA A 292 -15.51 16.87 -14.87
CA ALA A 292 -16.12 16.48 -13.60
C ALA A 292 -15.03 15.96 -12.65
N ASP A 293 -15.38 15.70 -11.38
CA ASP A 293 -14.46 15.01 -10.46
C ASP A 293 -14.14 13.57 -10.92
N SER A 294 -13.23 12.90 -10.23
CA SER A 294 -12.87 11.50 -10.52
C SER A 294 -13.99 10.51 -10.24
N GLY A 295 -14.98 10.88 -9.44
CA GLY A 295 -16.04 10.01 -8.91
C GLY A 295 -15.73 9.40 -7.56
N GLY A 296 -14.50 9.50 -7.06
CA GLY A 296 -14.06 8.93 -5.79
C GLY A 296 -13.69 9.94 -4.70
N ALA A 297 -13.66 11.24 -4.99
CA ALA A 297 -13.25 12.32 -4.09
C ALA A 297 -11.88 12.09 -3.40
N GLY A 298 -10.90 12.95 -3.64
CA GLY A 298 -9.61 12.90 -2.94
C GLY A 298 -9.71 13.46 -1.52
N GLN A 299 -8.92 12.93 -0.60
CA GLN A 299 -8.87 13.38 0.79
C GLN A 299 -7.47 13.87 1.17
N ILE A 300 -7.40 14.83 2.10
CA ILE A 300 -6.18 15.23 2.80
C ILE A 300 -6.40 14.89 4.27
N THR A 301 -5.49 14.09 4.82
CA THR A 301 -5.55 13.63 6.21
C THR A 301 -4.52 14.34 7.05
N PHE A 302 -4.87 14.67 8.29
CA PHE A 302 -3.99 15.30 9.25
C PHE A 302 -3.84 14.40 10.47
N GLY A 303 -2.61 14.23 10.92
CA GLY A 303 -2.32 13.39 12.09
C GLY A 303 -0.97 13.73 12.70
N GLY A 304 -0.38 12.73 13.34
CA GLY A 304 0.94 12.78 13.93
C GLY A 304 1.75 11.53 13.56
N PRO A 305 2.98 11.40 14.11
CA PRO A 305 3.81 10.21 13.89
C PRO A 305 3.17 8.91 14.44
N THR A 306 2.35 9.03 15.47
CA THR A 306 1.53 7.94 16.03
C THR A 306 0.16 8.49 16.41
N PRO A 307 -0.86 7.66 16.66
CA PRO A 307 -2.16 8.11 17.11
C PRO A 307 -2.09 8.98 18.37
N GLU A 308 -1.27 8.60 19.35
CA GLU A 308 -1.11 9.29 20.62
C GLU A 308 -0.40 10.65 20.46
N ALA A 309 0.52 10.74 19.51
CA ALA A 309 1.23 11.97 19.18
C ALA A 309 0.47 12.86 18.19
N SER A 310 -0.73 12.47 17.78
CA SER A 310 -1.57 13.29 16.92
C SER A 310 -1.85 14.66 17.56
N PRO A 311 -1.69 15.79 16.83
CA PRO A 311 -2.01 17.11 17.35
C PRO A 311 -3.48 17.26 17.74
N PHE A 312 -4.38 16.43 17.24
CA PHE A 312 -5.79 16.41 17.61
C PHE A 312 -6.04 15.74 18.96
N VAL A 313 -5.12 14.86 19.40
CA VAL A 313 -5.15 14.23 20.72
C VAL A 313 -4.42 15.11 21.75
N THR A 314 -3.24 15.60 21.38
CA THR A 314 -2.42 16.43 22.29
C THR A 314 -2.95 17.85 22.45
N HIS A 315 -3.71 18.36 21.46
CA HIS A 315 -4.29 19.70 21.43
C HIS A 315 -5.76 19.63 21.03
N LEU A 316 -6.61 19.18 21.93
CA LEU A 316 -8.06 18.93 21.70
C LEU A 316 -8.83 20.11 21.09
N GLN A 317 -8.34 21.36 21.29
CA GLN A 317 -8.95 22.55 20.72
C GLN A 317 -8.63 22.77 19.25
N LEU A 318 -7.72 21.98 18.66
CA LEU A 318 -7.31 22.16 17.26
C LEU A 318 -8.45 21.81 16.31
N LEU A 319 -9.11 20.67 16.48
CA LEU A 319 -10.19 20.25 15.59
C LEU A 319 -11.35 21.25 15.51
N PRO A 320 -11.96 21.71 16.64
CA PRO A 320 -13.03 22.70 16.56
C PRO A 320 -12.57 24.05 15.99
N ARG A 321 -11.28 24.40 16.14
CA ARG A 321 -10.72 25.62 15.51
C ARG A 321 -10.59 25.46 14.00
N LEU A 322 -10.14 24.30 13.51
CA LEU A 322 -10.07 24.00 12.08
C LEU A 322 -11.46 24.02 11.43
N VAL A 323 -12.43 23.32 12.03
CA VAL A 323 -13.82 23.34 11.55
C VAL A 323 -14.34 24.78 11.45
N ARG A 324 -14.11 25.59 12.50
CA ARG A 324 -14.51 27.01 12.51
C ARG A 324 -13.77 27.83 11.43
N PHE A 325 -12.49 27.53 11.19
CA PHE A 325 -11.69 28.19 10.17
C PHE A 325 -12.26 27.92 8.77
N PHE A 326 -12.48 26.67 8.41
CA PHE A 326 -13.06 26.29 7.13
C PHE A 326 -14.48 26.87 6.93
N ASN A 327 -15.32 26.84 7.99
CA ASN A 327 -16.66 27.46 7.93
C ASN A 327 -16.62 28.98 7.73
N ARG A 328 -15.57 29.65 8.17
CA ARG A 328 -15.38 31.10 7.93
C ARG A 328 -14.72 31.43 6.62
N HIS A 329 -14.10 30.45 6.00
CA HIS A 329 -13.39 30.60 4.71
C HIS A 329 -13.93 29.59 3.68
N PRO A 330 -15.21 29.67 3.29
CA PRO A 330 -15.84 28.68 2.43
C PRO A 330 -15.18 28.60 1.04
N ALA A 331 -14.50 29.65 0.59
CA ALA A 331 -13.74 29.64 -0.65
C ALA A 331 -12.67 28.53 -0.70
N LEU A 332 -12.12 28.11 0.44
CA LEU A 332 -11.18 27.00 0.49
C LEU A 332 -11.84 25.67 0.11
N SER A 333 -13.10 25.47 0.47
CA SER A 333 -13.87 24.29 0.05
C SER A 333 -14.22 24.32 -1.42
N TYR A 334 -14.52 25.52 -1.99
CA TYR A 334 -14.85 25.65 -3.40
C TYR A 334 -13.68 25.40 -4.35
N LEU A 335 -12.45 25.68 -3.92
CA LEU A 335 -11.26 25.45 -4.75
C LEU A 335 -11.00 23.99 -5.05
N PHE A 336 -11.50 23.08 -4.21
CA PHE A 336 -11.25 21.64 -4.29
C PHE A 336 -12.51 20.83 -4.65
N ALA A 337 -13.70 21.45 -4.65
CA ALA A 337 -14.93 20.82 -5.08
C ALA A 337 -15.24 21.22 -6.52
N HIS A 338 -15.39 20.22 -7.40
CA HIS A 338 -15.66 20.49 -8.81
C HIS A 338 -17.15 20.70 -9.08
N ASP A 339 -17.97 19.73 -8.69
CA ASP A 339 -19.41 19.72 -9.02
C ASP A 339 -20.28 20.13 -7.83
N PHE A 340 -19.85 19.86 -6.61
CA PHE A 340 -20.63 20.08 -5.40
C PHE A 340 -19.79 20.69 -4.29
N VAL A 341 -20.44 21.43 -3.42
CA VAL A 341 -19.82 22.10 -2.29
C VAL A 341 -20.41 21.58 -0.98
N GLY A 342 -19.55 21.26 -0.02
CA GLY A 342 -19.94 20.79 1.30
C GLY A 342 -20.14 19.28 1.38
N GLY A 343 -20.92 18.82 2.36
CA GLY A 343 -21.12 17.40 2.65
C GLY A 343 -21.82 16.59 1.57
N SER A 344 -22.37 17.24 0.55
CA SER A 344 -22.97 16.57 -0.61
C SER A 344 -21.98 16.25 -1.73
N GLY A 345 -20.73 16.68 -1.60
CA GLY A 345 -19.66 16.40 -2.57
C GLY A 345 -19.08 14.99 -2.45
N GLN A 346 -19.49 14.25 -1.45
CA GLN A 346 -19.14 12.86 -1.27
C GLN A 346 -20.41 12.02 -1.42
N SER A 347 -20.56 11.42 -2.55
CA SER A 347 -21.69 10.53 -2.88
C SER A 347 -21.39 9.11 -2.44
#